data_3e61158dc222a89c738345631f3442c3
#
_entry.id   3e61158dc222a89c738345631f3442c3
#
_cell.length_a   1.000
_cell.length_b   1.000
_cell.length_c   1.000
_cell.angle_alpha   90.00
_cell.angle_beta   90.00
_cell.angle_gamma   90.00
#
_symmetry.space_group_name_H-M   'P 1'
#
loop_
_entity.id
_entity.type
_entity.pdbx_description
1 polymer ?
#
loop_
_entity_poly.entity_id
_entity_poly.type
_entity_poly.pdbx_seq_one_letter_code
_entity_poly.pdbx_strand_id
1 'polypeptide(L)'
;MTLSTHVLDATTGRPAAGVQVRLDRAASDGGADPGWVPAGGGQTDADGRLRLASREGAADFDPGVYRITFGTGAYFTARGSASFYPEVTITFEMTARDEHYHVPLLLSPYAYSTYRGS
;
A
#
# COMPACT_ATOMS: atom_id res chain seq x y z
N MET A 1 7.45 12.32 -7.97
CA MET A 1 6.13 12.04 -7.35
C MET A 1 6.34 11.48 -5.96
N THR A 2 5.45 11.81 -5.05
CA THR A 2 5.45 11.26 -3.69
C THR A 2 4.24 10.34 -3.51
N LEU A 3 4.31 9.45 -2.53
CA LEU A 3 3.29 8.43 -2.31
C LEU A 3 3.03 8.24 -0.83
N SER A 4 1.78 8.15 -0.47
CA SER A 4 1.36 7.81 0.90
C SER A 4 0.16 6.87 0.89
N THR A 5 -0.06 6.24 2.02
CA THR A 5 -1.23 5.39 2.26
C THR A 5 -1.83 5.70 3.62
N HIS A 6 -3.07 5.31 3.80
CA HIS A 6 -3.79 5.40 5.06
C HIS A 6 -4.69 4.18 5.17
N VAL A 7 -4.45 3.35 6.19
CA VAL A 7 -5.20 2.12 6.38
C VAL A 7 -6.17 2.30 7.54
N LEU A 8 -7.44 2.07 7.25
CA LEU A 8 -8.52 2.16 8.23
C LEU A 8 -9.14 0.78 8.43
N ASP A 9 -9.25 0.38 9.69
CA ASP A 9 -9.90 -0.88 10.06
C ASP A 9 -11.39 -0.62 10.22
N ALA A 10 -12.17 -1.04 9.23
CA ALA A 10 -13.62 -0.82 9.22
C ALA A 10 -14.33 -1.66 10.29
N THR A 11 -13.69 -2.69 10.82
CA THR A 11 -14.27 -3.51 11.92
C THR A 11 -14.42 -2.69 13.20
N THR A 12 -13.41 -1.85 13.47
CA THR A 12 -13.37 -1.05 14.70
C THR A 12 -13.70 0.41 14.46
N GLY A 13 -13.66 0.85 13.20
CA GLY A 13 -13.77 2.27 12.85
C GLY A 13 -12.52 3.09 13.20
N ARG A 14 -11.39 2.43 13.41
CA ARG A 14 -10.15 3.05 13.86
C ARG A 14 -9.02 2.85 12.84
N PRO A 15 -7.99 3.69 12.89
CA PRO A 15 -6.80 3.47 12.06
C PRO A 15 -6.16 2.11 12.34
N ALA A 16 -5.63 1.48 11.30
CA ALA A 16 -4.90 0.22 11.41
C ALA A 16 -3.40 0.51 11.55
N ALA A 17 -2.93 0.47 12.78
CA ALA A 17 -1.52 0.70 13.09
C ALA A 17 -0.71 -0.60 12.93
N GLY A 18 0.54 -0.46 12.52
CA GLY A 18 1.47 -1.59 12.46
C GLY A 18 1.29 -2.51 11.27
N VAL A 19 0.60 -2.07 10.22
CA VAL A 19 0.45 -2.85 8.99
C VAL A 19 1.74 -2.76 8.18
N GLN A 20 2.32 -3.91 7.84
CA GLN A 20 3.50 -3.94 6.98
C GLN A 20 3.11 -3.62 5.55
N VAL A 21 3.88 -2.75 4.91
CA VAL A 21 3.62 -2.27 3.56
C VAL A 21 4.87 -2.47 2.70
N ARG A 22 4.67 -3.04 1.52
CA ARG A 22 5.74 -3.22 0.53
C ARG A 22 5.33 -2.56 -0.78
N LEU A 23 6.25 -1.87 -1.40
CA LEU A 23 6.05 -1.26 -2.71
C LEU A 23 6.98 -1.90 -3.71
N ASP A 24 6.43 -2.32 -4.85
CA ASP A 24 7.19 -2.82 -5.98
C ASP A 24 6.88 -1.98 -7.22
N ARG A 25 7.84 -1.92 -8.13
CA ARG A 25 7.68 -1.26 -9.41
C ARG A 25 7.73 -2.29 -10.53
N ALA A 26 6.89 -2.11 -11.54
CA ALA A 26 6.92 -2.94 -12.74
C ALA A 26 8.23 -2.71 -13.49
N ALA A 27 8.91 -3.80 -13.85
CA ALA A 27 10.17 -3.72 -14.58
C ALA A 27 9.97 -3.36 -16.05
N SER A 28 8.77 -3.58 -16.59
CA SER A 28 8.42 -3.23 -17.96
C SER A 28 7.00 -2.69 -18.03
N ASP A 29 6.70 -1.92 -19.10
CA ASP A 29 5.45 -1.18 -19.20
C ASP A 29 4.27 -2.01 -19.69
N GLY A 30 4.44 -3.29 -19.96
CA GLY A 30 3.34 -4.05 -20.53
C GLY A 30 3.40 -5.52 -20.27
N GLY A 31 2.31 -6.18 -20.64
CA GLY A 31 2.19 -7.61 -20.51
C GLY A 31 1.54 -8.06 -19.21
N ALA A 32 1.16 -9.34 -19.16
CA ALA A 32 0.48 -9.94 -18.01
C ALA A 32 1.42 -10.12 -16.82
N ASP A 33 2.73 -10.18 -17.07
CA ASP A 33 3.74 -10.34 -16.03
C ASP A 33 4.93 -9.41 -16.34
N PRO A 34 4.87 -8.15 -15.89
CA PRO A 34 5.92 -7.18 -16.20
C PRO A 34 7.22 -7.44 -15.44
N GLY A 35 7.22 -8.39 -14.48
CA GLY A 35 8.28 -8.49 -13.49
C GLY A 35 8.18 -7.35 -12.48
N TRP A 36 8.49 -7.63 -11.23
CA TRP A 36 8.37 -6.64 -10.15
C TRP A 36 9.70 -6.47 -9.44
N VAL A 37 10.09 -5.23 -9.23
CA VAL A 37 11.34 -4.86 -8.57
C VAL A 37 10.99 -4.14 -7.28
N PRO A 38 11.58 -4.51 -6.14
CA PRO A 38 11.33 -3.78 -4.90
C PRO A 38 11.64 -2.30 -5.04
N ALA A 39 10.73 -1.46 -4.60
CA ALA A 39 10.84 -0.01 -4.74
C ALA A 39 10.74 0.75 -3.43
N GLY A 40 10.27 0.12 -2.35
CA GLY A 40 10.17 0.77 -1.06
C GLY A 40 9.28 -0.01 -0.11
N GLY A 41 8.96 0.60 1.02
CA GLY A 41 8.07 -0.01 2.00
C GLY A 41 8.14 0.69 3.34
N GLY A 42 7.51 0.09 4.32
CA GLY A 42 7.46 0.59 5.69
C GLY A 42 6.35 -0.06 6.47
N GLN A 43 5.88 0.65 7.48
CA GLN A 43 4.86 0.17 8.39
C GLN A 43 3.97 1.34 8.76
N THR A 44 2.65 1.13 8.81
CA THR A 44 1.74 2.20 9.20
C THR A 44 1.96 2.62 10.65
N ASP A 45 1.84 3.92 10.90
CA ASP A 45 1.99 4.51 12.23
C ASP A 45 0.71 4.36 13.07
N ALA A 46 0.68 5.01 14.22
CA ALA A 46 -0.47 4.96 15.14
C ALA A 46 -1.76 5.50 14.50
N ASP A 47 -1.64 6.36 13.50
CA ASP A 47 -2.77 6.91 12.76
C ASP A 47 -3.13 6.09 11.52
N GLY A 48 -2.47 4.96 11.31
CA GLY A 48 -2.67 4.13 10.14
C GLY A 48 -2.04 4.69 8.88
N ARG A 49 -1.16 5.67 9.00
CA ARG A 49 -0.57 6.38 7.86
C ARG A 49 0.87 5.94 7.62
N LEU A 50 1.26 6.01 6.37
CA LEU A 50 2.64 5.79 5.97
C LEU A 50 2.95 6.64 4.74
N ARG A 51 4.01 7.44 4.85
CA ARG A 51 4.59 8.09 3.68
C ARG A 51 5.72 7.22 3.17
N LEU A 52 5.57 6.74 1.93
CA LEU A 52 6.54 5.80 1.39
C LEU A 52 7.78 6.53 0.89
N ALA A 53 8.93 5.94 1.18
CA ALA A 53 10.23 6.37 0.66
C ALA A 53 10.74 5.31 -0.32
N SER A 54 11.50 5.74 -1.32
CA SER A 54 12.14 4.82 -2.25
C SER A 54 13.23 4.02 -1.54
N ARG A 55 13.68 2.94 -2.18
CA ARG A 55 14.78 2.11 -1.63
C ARG A 55 16.07 2.89 -1.44
N GLU A 56 16.28 3.92 -2.26
CA GLU A 56 17.45 4.80 -2.17
C GLU A 56 17.31 5.86 -1.06
N GLY A 57 16.19 5.84 -0.33
CA GLY A 57 15.92 6.81 0.71
C GLY A 57 15.36 8.13 0.22
N ALA A 58 15.18 8.28 -1.08
CA ALA A 58 14.51 9.46 -1.64
C ALA A 58 13.00 9.33 -1.48
N ALA A 59 12.33 10.46 -1.27
CA ALA A 59 10.86 10.48 -1.19
C ALA A 59 10.21 10.54 -2.56
N ASP A 60 11.01 10.64 -3.62
CA ASP A 60 10.52 10.90 -4.98
C ASP A 60 10.55 9.62 -5.83
N PHE A 61 9.47 9.39 -6.56
CA PHE A 61 9.33 8.22 -7.43
C PHE A 61 9.21 8.66 -8.88
N ASP A 62 9.71 7.84 -9.80
CA ASP A 62 9.57 8.06 -11.23
C ASP A 62 8.22 7.55 -11.75
N PRO A 63 7.72 8.12 -12.88
CA PRO A 63 6.50 7.60 -13.49
C PRO A 63 6.60 6.11 -13.80
N GLY A 64 5.52 5.39 -13.59
CA GLY A 64 5.47 3.97 -13.87
C GLY A 64 4.31 3.29 -13.19
N VAL A 65 4.23 1.97 -13.40
CA VAL A 65 3.26 1.10 -12.77
C VAL A 65 3.87 0.54 -11.49
N TYR A 66 3.13 0.61 -10.42
CA TYR A 66 3.55 0.16 -9.10
C TYR A 66 2.50 -0.77 -8.50
N ARG A 67 2.91 -1.58 -7.54
CA ARG A 67 1.97 -2.29 -6.70
C ARG A 67 2.36 -2.13 -5.23
N ILE A 68 1.36 -1.89 -4.42
CA ILE A 68 1.50 -1.78 -2.98
C ILE A 68 0.87 -3.02 -2.35
N THR A 69 1.59 -3.66 -1.43
CA THR A 69 1.12 -4.87 -0.76
C THR A 69 1.06 -4.62 0.73
N PHE A 70 -0.11 -4.90 1.31
CA PHE A 70 -0.38 -4.70 2.73
C PHE A 70 -0.44 -6.06 3.42
N GLY A 71 0.31 -6.23 4.50
CA GLY A 71 0.31 -7.47 5.30
C GLY A 71 -0.92 -7.57 6.20
N THR A 72 -2.09 -7.65 5.61
CA THR A 72 -3.36 -7.57 6.33
C THR A 72 -3.66 -8.82 7.14
N GLY A 73 -3.27 -10.00 6.66
CA GLY A 73 -3.47 -11.24 7.41
C GLY A 73 -2.72 -11.23 8.73
N ALA A 74 -1.48 -10.79 8.72
CA ALA A 74 -0.68 -10.67 9.94
C ALA A 74 -1.27 -9.65 10.90
N TYR A 75 -1.80 -8.54 10.37
CA TYR A 75 -2.47 -7.53 11.19
C TYR A 75 -3.65 -8.12 11.96
N PHE A 76 -4.52 -8.87 11.28
CA PHE A 76 -5.69 -9.48 11.93
C PHE A 76 -5.29 -10.62 12.85
N THR A 77 -4.32 -11.45 12.48
CA THR A 77 -3.82 -12.52 13.35
C THR A 77 -3.31 -11.97 14.68
N ALA A 78 -2.57 -10.87 14.64
CA ALA A 78 -2.07 -10.22 15.84
C ALA A 78 -3.19 -9.71 16.76
N ARG A 79 -4.39 -9.51 16.22
CA ARG A 79 -5.58 -9.07 16.95
C ARG A 79 -6.50 -10.23 17.31
N GLY A 80 -6.09 -11.47 17.05
CA GLY A 80 -6.90 -12.64 17.33
C GLY A 80 -8.11 -12.80 16.43
N SER A 81 -8.08 -12.19 15.24
CA SER A 81 -9.19 -12.24 14.29
C SER A 81 -8.83 -13.13 13.11
N ALA A 82 -9.78 -13.95 12.66
CA ALA A 82 -9.66 -14.65 11.40
C ALA A 82 -9.85 -13.64 10.25
N SER A 83 -9.25 -13.93 9.11
CA SER A 83 -9.43 -13.13 7.90
C SER A 83 -9.34 -14.01 6.67
N PHE A 84 -9.89 -13.51 5.55
CA PHE A 84 -9.91 -14.28 4.31
C PHE A 84 -8.68 -14.00 3.45
N TYR A 85 -8.20 -12.76 3.44
CA TYR A 85 -7.09 -12.35 2.59
C TYR A 85 -5.79 -12.36 3.39
N PRO A 86 -4.79 -13.17 3.01
CA PRO A 86 -3.49 -13.14 3.71
C PRO A 86 -2.76 -11.83 3.48
N GLU A 87 -3.02 -11.18 2.37
CA GLU A 87 -2.48 -9.86 2.04
C GLU A 87 -3.41 -9.17 1.06
N VAL A 88 -3.26 -7.86 0.91
CA VAL A 88 -3.98 -7.06 -0.09
C VAL A 88 -2.94 -6.41 -0.98
N THR A 89 -3.06 -6.62 -2.29
CA THR A 89 -2.16 -6.01 -3.27
C THR A 89 -2.96 -5.14 -4.22
N ILE A 90 -2.52 -3.90 -4.42
CA ILE A 90 -3.17 -2.92 -5.28
C ILE A 90 -2.16 -2.48 -6.32
N THR A 91 -2.49 -2.68 -7.60
CA THR A 91 -1.68 -2.21 -8.72
C THR A 91 -2.25 -0.88 -9.21
N PHE A 92 -1.39 0.10 -9.38
CA PHE A 92 -1.79 1.45 -9.78
C PHE A 92 -0.68 2.10 -10.60
N GLU A 93 -1.01 3.20 -11.26
CA GLU A 93 -0.06 3.91 -12.11
C GLU A 93 0.15 5.33 -11.61
N MET A 94 1.40 5.75 -11.53
CA MET A 94 1.78 7.14 -11.25
C MET A 94 2.38 7.73 -12.51
N THR A 95 1.77 8.80 -13.03
CA THR A 95 2.16 9.38 -14.32
C THR A 95 2.61 10.83 -14.23
N ALA A 96 2.02 11.60 -13.32
CA ALA A 96 2.23 13.04 -13.26
C ALA A 96 3.37 13.37 -12.31
N ARG A 97 4.49 13.86 -12.87
CA ARG A 97 5.59 14.39 -12.06
C ARG A 97 5.06 15.56 -11.23
N ASP A 98 5.64 15.81 -10.10
CA ASP A 98 5.26 16.89 -9.17
C ASP A 98 3.93 16.69 -8.47
N GLU A 99 3.25 15.55 -8.66
CA GLU A 99 2.04 15.22 -7.90
C GLU A 99 2.34 14.33 -6.71
N HIS A 100 1.47 14.45 -5.71
CA HIS A 100 1.41 13.50 -4.61
C HIS A 100 0.30 12.49 -4.88
N TYR A 101 0.61 11.21 -4.70
CA TYR A 101 -0.35 10.12 -4.84
C TYR A 101 -0.68 9.55 -3.48
N HIS A 102 -1.96 9.24 -3.29
CA HIS A 102 -2.45 8.70 -2.04
C HIS A 102 -3.34 7.49 -2.34
N VAL A 103 -3.00 6.35 -1.76
CA VAL A 103 -3.71 5.08 -1.96
C VAL A 103 -4.26 4.62 -0.62
N PRO A 104 -5.49 5.00 -0.26
CA PRO A 104 -6.11 4.56 0.99
C PRO A 104 -6.58 3.11 0.91
N LEU A 105 -6.64 2.45 2.05
CA LEU A 105 -7.19 1.11 2.17
C LEU A 105 -8.21 1.07 3.30
N LEU A 106 -9.45 0.73 2.96
CA LEU A 106 -10.46 0.41 3.95
C LEU A 106 -10.50 -1.10 4.11
N LEU A 107 -10.24 -1.57 5.32
CA LEU A 107 -9.91 -2.97 5.58
C LEU A 107 -10.89 -3.58 6.55
N SER A 108 -11.35 -4.79 6.24
CA SER A 108 -12.07 -5.65 7.17
C SER A 108 -11.60 -7.09 6.97
N PRO A 109 -11.96 -8.04 7.85
CA PRO A 109 -11.45 -9.41 7.73
C PRO A 109 -11.82 -10.12 6.44
N TYR A 110 -12.93 -9.77 5.79
CA TYR A 110 -13.44 -10.48 4.62
C TYR A 110 -13.69 -9.58 3.41
N ALA A 111 -13.31 -8.30 3.49
CA ALA A 111 -13.53 -7.35 2.42
C ALA A 111 -12.54 -6.19 2.52
N TYR A 112 -12.28 -5.54 1.39
CA TYR A 112 -11.53 -4.29 1.42
C TYR A 112 -11.97 -3.43 0.24
N SER A 113 -11.69 -2.14 0.36
CA SER A 113 -11.84 -1.23 -0.76
C SER A 113 -10.71 -0.22 -0.78
N THR A 114 -10.46 0.31 -1.96
CA THR A 114 -9.41 1.31 -2.19
C THR A 114 -9.91 2.31 -3.21
N TYR A 115 -9.27 3.47 -3.22
CA TYR A 115 -9.58 4.52 -4.21
C TYR A 115 -8.36 5.42 -4.33
N ARG A 116 -8.36 6.29 -5.35
CA ARG A 116 -7.33 7.32 -5.42
C ARG A 116 -7.72 8.45 -4.49
N GLY A 117 -6.96 8.62 -3.42
CA GLY A 117 -7.16 9.73 -2.49
C GLY A 117 -6.69 11.06 -3.08
N SER A 118 -7.14 12.12 -2.51
CA SER A 118 -6.72 13.47 -2.92
C SER A 118 -5.60 14.01 -2.06
#